data_723332cbe13036e9da374ebe0d0c69c6
#
_entry.id   723332cbe13036e9da374ebe0d0c69c6
#
_cell.length_a   1.000
_cell.length_b   1.000
_cell.length_c   1.000
_cell.angle_alpha   90.00
_cell.angle_beta   90.00
_cell.angle_gamma   90.00
#
_symmetry.space_group_name_H-M   'P 1'
#
loop_
_entity.id
_entity.type
_entity.pdbx_description
1 polymer ?
#
loop_
_entity_poly.entity_id
_entity_poly.type
_entity_poly.pdbx_seq_one_letter_code
_entity_poly.pdbx_strand_id
1 'polypeptide(L)'
;MFYTSGISTHFDLPQRVFAFMQSVYPNLNNTDIEVIHTDLTEDNVFGWTLENNDQNEIEIHDTLSEKDFITTLIHELIHVDQNIRGLLDDTERENEAYNLEGMLTEKFMTEC
;
A
#
# COMPACT_ATOMS: atom_id res chain seq x y z
N MET A 1 -0.02 -2.98 -13.83
CA MET A 1 1.40 -3.36 -13.61
C MET A 1 1.89 -2.81 -12.27
N PHE A 2 2.66 -3.60 -11.55
CA PHE A 2 3.19 -3.19 -10.26
C PHE A 2 4.71 -3.08 -10.36
N TYR A 3 5.29 -1.95 -9.96
CA TYR A 3 6.73 -1.77 -9.96
C TYR A 3 7.16 -0.87 -8.81
N THR A 4 8.44 -0.97 -8.44
CA THR A 4 9.00 -0.25 -7.30
C THR A 4 10.20 0.58 -7.74
N SER A 5 10.46 1.68 -7.04
CA SER A 5 11.61 2.53 -7.26
C SER A 5 12.17 3.01 -5.92
N GLY A 6 13.38 3.57 -5.94
CA GLY A 6 14.08 3.98 -4.73
C GLY A 6 14.81 2.84 -4.05
N ILE A 7 15.47 3.15 -2.95
CA ILE A 7 16.26 2.18 -2.17
C ILE A 7 15.39 1.60 -1.07
N SER A 8 15.25 0.26 -1.04
CA SER A 8 14.50 -0.43 -0.01
C SER A 8 15.38 -1.45 0.69
N THR A 9 15.20 -1.58 2.01
CA THR A 9 15.82 -2.64 2.81
C THR A 9 15.02 -3.94 2.76
N HIS A 10 13.85 -3.94 2.09
CA HIS A 10 12.91 -5.07 2.06
C HIS A 10 12.83 -5.65 0.65
N PHE A 11 13.84 -6.40 0.27
CA PHE A 11 14.17 -6.84 -1.10
C PHE A 11 12.97 -7.23 -1.99
N ASP A 12 12.27 -8.32 -1.66
CA ASP A 12 11.13 -8.80 -2.45
C ASP A 12 9.78 -8.61 -1.76
N LEU A 13 9.78 -7.98 -0.61
CA LEU A 13 8.60 -7.83 0.23
C LEU A 13 7.48 -7.04 -0.45
N PRO A 14 7.77 -5.93 -1.18
CA PRO A 14 6.70 -5.21 -1.87
C PRO A 14 5.91 -6.09 -2.83
N GLN A 15 6.60 -6.90 -3.62
CA GLN A 15 5.97 -7.78 -4.60
C GLN A 15 5.14 -8.86 -3.92
N ARG A 16 5.62 -9.40 -2.80
CA ARG A 16 4.90 -10.41 -2.04
C ARG A 16 3.62 -9.85 -1.42
N VAL A 17 3.69 -8.66 -0.83
CA VAL A 17 2.52 -7.98 -0.26
C VAL A 17 1.51 -7.68 -1.36
N PHE A 18 1.98 -7.18 -2.51
CA PHE A 18 1.08 -6.88 -3.62
C PHE A 18 0.37 -8.14 -4.12
N ALA A 19 1.09 -9.25 -4.30
CA ALA A 19 0.50 -10.51 -4.75
C ALA A 19 -0.58 -10.99 -3.77
N PHE A 20 -0.33 -10.89 -2.47
CA PHE A 20 -1.32 -11.20 -1.45
C PHE A 20 -2.54 -10.29 -1.57
N MET A 21 -2.33 -8.98 -1.71
CA MET A 21 -3.44 -8.02 -1.80
C MET A 21 -4.25 -8.18 -3.08
N GLN A 22 -3.63 -8.62 -4.19
CA GLN A 22 -4.38 -8.93 -5.41
C GLN A 22 -5.40 -10.05 -5.19
N SER A 23 -5.10 -11.01 -4.33
CA SER A 23 -6.04 -12.08 -4.03
C SER A 23 -7.20 -11.61 -3.17
N VAL A 24 -7.01 -10.57 -2.38
CA VAL A 24 -8.05 -9.98 -1.52
C VAL A 24 -8.86 -8.93 -2.30
N TYR A 25 -8.18 -8.13 -3.12
CA TYR A 25 -8.77 -7.03 -3.89
C TYR A 25 -8.45 -7.20 -5.37
N PRO A 26 -9.27 -7.96 -6.12
CA PRO A 26 -9.01 -8.23 -7.55
C PRO A 26 -8.94 -6.98 -8.42
N ASN A 27 -9.53 -5.87 -8.00
CA ASN A 27 -9.44 -4.61 -8.75
C ASN A 27 -8.00 -4.14 -8.94
N LEU A 28 -7.08 -4.55 -8.05
CA LEU A 28 -5.67 -4.17 -8.16
C LEU A 28 -5.00 -4.76 -9.42
N ASN A 29 -5.60 -5.78 -10.04
CA ASN A 29 -5.06 -6.38 -11.25
C ASN A 29 -5.17 -5.48 -12.48
N ASN A 30 -6.04 -4.46 -12.42
CA ASN A 30 -6.41 -3.65 -13.59
C ASN A 30 -5.89 -2.23 -13.52
N THR A 31 -4.91 -1.94 -12.66
CA THR A 31 -4.36 -0.60 -12.52
C THR A 31 -2.84 -0.66 -12.45
N ASP A 32 -2.20 0.44 -12.84
CA ASP A 32 -0.76 0.58 -12.69
C ASP A 32 -0.45 1.20 -11.34
N ILE A 33 0.49 0.58 -10.60
CA ILE A 33 0.87 1.03 -9.26
C ILE A 33 2.38 1.11 -9.20
N GLU A 34 2.91 2.25 -8.79
CA GLU A 34 4.31 2.42 -8.47
C GLU A 34 4.48 2.64 -6.98
N VAL A 35 5.37 1.87 -6.34
CA VAL A 35 5.75 2.08 -4.94
C VAL A 35 7.12 2.73 -4.92
N ILE A 36 7.18 3.94 -4.38
CA ILE A 36 8.39 4.76 -4.34
C ILE A 36 8.89 4.79 -2.90
N HIS A 37 10.10 4.27 -2.69
CA HIS A 37 10.76 4.29 -1.37
C HIS A 37 11.52 5.61 -1.24
N THR A 38 11.11 6.43 -0.27
CA THR A 38 11.72 7.75 -0.08
C THR A 38 11.68 8.14 1.39
N ASP A 39 12.46 9.14 1.76
CA ASP A 39 12.48 9.65 3.13
C ASP A 39 11.30 10.59 3.35
N LEU A 40 10.35 10.16 4.18
CA LEU A 40 9.15 10.92 4.51
C LEU A 40 9.21 11.55 5.90
N THR A 41 10.41 11.65 6.48
CA THR A 41 10.58 12.18 7.85
C THR A 41 9.98 13.59 7.99
N GLU A 42 10.19 14.46 7.01
CA GLU A 42 9.67 15.83 7.05
C GLU A 42 8.15 15.87 6.97
N ASP A 43 7.54 14.90 6.32
CA ASP A 43 6.09 14.81 6.14
C ASP A 43 5.42 14.14 7.33
N ASN A 44 6.19 13.54 8.21
CA ASN A 44 5.72 12.88 9.43
C ASN A 44 4.65 11.80 9.16
N VAL A 45 4.81 11.06 8.06
CA VAL A 45 3.94 9.94 7.70
C VAL A 45 4.80 8.75 7.30
N PHE A 46 4.25 7.53 7.42
CA PHE A 46 4.91 6.31 6.96
C PHE A 46 4.71 6.10 5.46
N GLY A 47 3.60 6.58 4.92
CA GLY A 47 3.31 6.46 3.50
C GLY A 47 2.05 7.21 3.13
N TRP A 48 1.85 7.40 1.85
CA TRP A 48 0.62 7.96 1.31
C TRP A 48 0.40 7.50 -0.13
N THR A 49 -0.82 7.64 -0.62
CA THR A 49 -1.21 7.25 -1.97
C THR A 49 -1.63 8.49 -2.75
N LEU A 50 -1.10 8.59 -3.97
CA LEU A 50 -1.43 9.67 -4.91
C LEU A 50 -2.03 9.06 -6.16
N GLU A 51 -3.17 9.57 -6.61
CA GLU A 51 -3.78 9.16 -7.87
C GLU A 51 -3.47 10.19 -8.94
N ASN A 52 -3.02 9.74 -10.11
CA ASN A 52 -2.65 10.61 -11.22
C ASN A 52 -2.97 9.91 -12.55
N ASN A 53 -4.03 10.36 -13.25
CA ASN A 53 -4.40 9.89 -14.60
C ASN A 53 -4.50 8.35 -14.68
N ASP A 54 -5.33 7.74 -13.86
CA ASP A 54 -5.57 6.29 -13.81
C ASP A 54 -4.36 5.48 -13.31
N GLN A 55 -3.30 6.16 -12.87
CA GLN A 55 -2.16 5.55 -12.22
C GLN A 55 -2.19 5.86 -10.74
N ASN A 56 -1.65 4.98 -9.92
CA ASN A 56 -1.55 5.19 -8.49
C ASN A 56 -0.08 5.14 -8.09
N GLU A 57 0.37 6.15 -7.35
CA GLU A 57 1.69 6.16 -6.76
C GLU A 57 1.57 6.03 -5.26
N ILE A 58 2.36 5.15 -4.68
CA ILE A 58 2.48 5.02 -3.23
C ILE A 58 3.89 5.44 -2.86
N GLU A 59 4.01 6.51 -2.08
CA GLU A 59 5.28 6.84 -1.46
C GLU A 59 5.32 6.20 -0.08
N ILE A 60 6.40 5.50 0.25
CA ILE A 60 6.55 4.81 1.51
C ILE A 60 7.92 5.11 2.11
N HIS A 61 7.94 5.34 3.43
CA HIS A 61 9.17 5.69 4.12
C HIS A 61 10.21 4.57 3.98
N ASP A 62 11.45 4.94 3.71
CA ASP A 62 12.49 4.01 3.27
C ASP A 62 13.20 3.25 4.40
N THR A 63 12.94 3.59 5.68
CA THR A 63 13.61 2.97 6.83
C THR A 63 12.65 2.32 7.83
N LEU A 64 11.46 1.88 7.38
CA LEU A 64 10.49 1.21 8.25
C LEU A 64 10.96 -0.19 8.62
N SER A 65 10.56 -0.66 9.81
CA SER A 65 10.69 -2.07 10.16
C SER A 65 9.86 -2.91 9.19
N GLU A 66 10.14 -4.22 9.13
CA GLU A 66 9.41 -5.11 8.24
C GLU A 66 7.90 -5.06 8.50
N LYS A 67 7.48 -5.14 9.77
CA LYS A 67 6.07 -5.11 10.12
C LYS A 67 5.41 -3.77 9.75
N ASP A 68 6.06 -2.66 10.06
CA ASP A 68 5.53 -1.34 9.73
C ASP A 68 5.45 -1.13 8.22
N PHE A 69 6.42 -1.65 7.48
CA PHE A 69 6.40 -1.62 6.02
C PHE A 69 5.18 -2.38 5.47
N ILE A 70 4.98 -3.61 5.94
CA ILE A 70 3.86 -4.45 5.50
C ILE A 70 2.53 -3.76 5.79
N THR A 71 2.35 -3.29 7.02
CA THR A 71 1.11 -2.62 7.43
C THR A 71 0.85 -1.36 6.62
N THR A 72 1.89 -0.55 6.41
CA THR A 72 1.78 0.69 5.64
C THR A 72 1.43 0.42 4.19
N LEU A 73 2.11 -0.55 3.57
CA LEU A 73 1.84 -0.87 2.16
C LEU A 73 0.42 -1.43 2.00
N ILE A 74 -0.04 -2.29 2.92
CA ILE A 74 -1.41 -2.80 2.90
C ILE A 74 -2.41 -1.65 3.01
N HIS A 75 -2.19 -0.72 3.95
CA HIS A 75 -3.06 0.45 4.14
C HIS A 75 -3.17 1.25 2.85
N GLU A 76 -2.03 1.53 2.20
CA GLU A 76 -2.03 2.32 0.97
C GLU A 76 -2.65 1.56 -0.21
N LEU A 77 -2.46 0.25 -0.29
CA LEU A 77 -3.11 -0.55 -1.34
C LEU A 77 -4.63 -0.60 -1.16
N ILE A 78 -5.14 -0.55 0.07
CA ILE A 78 -6.58 -0.38 0.31
C ILE A 78 -7.06 0.93 -0.28
N HIS A 79 -6.29 2.02 -0.12
CA HIS A 79 -6.64 3.30 -0.72
C HIS A 79 -6.66 3.23 -2.26
N VAL A 80 -5.75 2.48 -2.87
CA VAL A 80 -5.77 2.25 -4.32
C VAL A 80 -7.09 1.57 -4.73
N ASP A 81 -7.49 0.53 -4.02
CA ASP A 81 -8.76 -0.14 -4.30
C ASP A 81 -9.94 0.82 -4.13
N GLN A 82 -9.91 1.68 -3.11
CA GLN A 82 -10.93 2.69 -2.90
C GLN A 82 -10.99 3.69 -4.06
N ASN A 83 -9.84 4.10 -4.59
CA ASN A 83 -9.81 4.97 -5.77
C ASN A 83 -10.48 4.32 -6.96
N ILE A 84 -10.24 3.03 -7.18
CA ILE A 84 -10.85 2.28 -8.27
C ILE A 84 -12.37 2.16 -8.09
N ARG A 85 -12.84 1.95 -6.86
CA ARG A 85 -14.26 1.86 -6.54
C ARG A 85 -14.97 3.21 -6.56
N GLY A 86 -14.23 4.31 -6.61
CA GLY A 86 -14.82 5.65 -6.55
C GLY A 86 -15.28 6.06 -5.16
N LEU A 87 -14.76 5.45 -4.11
CA LEU A 87 -15.07 5.83 -2.73
C LEU A 87 -14.34 7.12 -2.38
N LEU A 88 -15.08 8.21 -2.19
CA LEU A 88 -14.52 9.56 -2.07
C LEU A 88 -14.60 10.14 -0.66
N ASP A 89 -15.38 9.58 0.25
CA ASP A 89 -15.52 10.10 1.61
C ASP A 89 -14.28 9.76 2.43
N ASP A 90 -13.53 10.79 2.86
CA ASP A 90 -12.26 10.61 3.55
C ASP A 90 -12.41 9.83 4.86
N THR A 91 -13.50 10.07 5.60
CA THR A 91 -13.74 9.38 6.87
C THR A 91 -13.98 7.89 6.63
N GLU A 92 -14.81 7.55 5.63
CA GLU A 92 -15.07 6.15 5.29
C GLU A 92 -13.81 5.46 4.77
N ARG A 93 -13.01 6.16 3.97
CA ARG A 93 -11.75 5.62 3.43
C ARG A 93 -10.78 5.26 4.56
N GLU A 94 -10.56 6.17 5.48
CA GLU A 94 -9.64 5.93 6.60
C GLU A 94 -10.18 4.88 7.56
N ASN A 95 -11.47 4.89 7.87
CA ASN A 95 -12.06 3.88 8.74
C ASN A 95 -11.92 2.48 8.16
N GLU A 96 -12.18 2.30 6.88
CA GLU A 96 -12.01 1.00 6.23
C GLU A 96 -10.55 0.54 6.28
N ALA A 97 -9.63 1.43 5.93
CA ALA A 97 -8.21 1.09 5.91
C ALA A 97 -7.70 0.72 7.31
N TYR A 98 -8.01 1.53 8.32
CA TYR A 98 -7.59 1.24 9.69
C TYR A 98 -8.23 -0.03 10.25
N ASN A 99 -9.48 -0.32 9.89
CA ASN A 99 -10.15 -1.52 10.38
C ASN A 99 -9.59 -2.80 9.74
N LEU A 100 -9.06 -2.73 8.54
CA LEU A 100 -8.61 -3.91 7.79
C LEU A 100 -7.10 -4.12 7.83
N GLU A 101 -6.30 -3.07 8.00
CA GLU A 101 -4.84 -3.18 7.87
C GLU A 101 -4.23 -4.17 8.87
N GLY A 102 -4.68 -4.14 10.12
CA GLY A 102 -4.13 -5.03 11.14
C GLY A 102 -4.42 -6.50 10.86
N MET A 103 -5.67 -6.80 10.50
CA MET A 103 -6.09 -8.16 10.17
C MET A 103 -5.34 -8.67 8.94
N LEU A 104 -5.24 -7.85 7.90
CA LEU A 104 -4.56 -8.24 6.67
C LEU A 104 -3.06 -8.39 6.87
N THR A 105 -2.44 -7.52 7.67
CA THR A 105 -1.03 -7.65 8.02
C THR A 105 -0.76 -8.97 8.70
N GLU A 106 -1.57 -9.32 9.69
CA GLU A 106 -1.41 -10.57 10.43
C GLU A 106 -1.61 -11.78 9.53
N LYS A 107 -2.62 -11.73 8.67
CA LYS A 107 -2.88 -12.79 7.71
C LYS A 107 -1.71 -12.97 6.73
N PHE A 108 -1.16 -11.88 6.21
CA PHE A 108 0.01 -11.94 5.34
C PHE A 108 1.20 -12.58 6.06
N MET A 109 1.48 -12.14 7.28
CA MET A 109 2.64 -12.61 8.04
C MET A 109 2.52 -14.09 8.46
N THR A 110 1.31 -14.62 8.60
CA THR A 110 1.11 -16.02 8.98
C THR A 110 0.95 -16.96 7.80
N GLU A 111 0.46 -16.49 6.65
CA GLU A 111 0.15 -17.34 5.50
C GLU A 111 1.13 -17.18 4.33
N CYS A 112 1.91 -16.15 4.33
CA CYS A 112 2.88 -15.86 3.25
C CYS A 112 4.35 -15.82 3.80
#